data_b7a991692c6c8783f76b1210d9e26425
#
_entry.id   b7a991692c6c8783f76b1210d9e26425
#
_cell.length_a   1.000
_cell.length_b   1.000
_cell.length_c   1.000
_cell.angle_alpha   90.00
_cell.angle_beta   90.00
_cell.angle_gamma   90.00
#
_symmetry.space_group_name_H-M   'P 1'
#
loop_
_entity.id
_entity.type
_entity.pdbx_description
1 polymer ?
#
loop_
_entity_poly.entity_id
_entity_poly.type
_entity_poly.pdbx_seq_one_letter_code
_entity_poly.pdbx_strand_id
1 'polypeptide(L)'
;MAKTCIVIGGGTSGLIAGALLAKEGYAVTVLEKNLSCGGGLQMFSRSGTAFETGMHVIAGHNDGIVARLLDCLGIRDRIAVTETDTECSDSIHIASEGRSYKIPRGKEAFIGYMSGEFPNEAEGIRAYVEEMFRIYASVPLVGETLGGTFGDSSGGPGNFERAAFSAMPDINGKAGMPADEFVASYITDPRLRALFGYMNLMSGAVAGRTPAYVHAVINALYIEGTGRLDGGPASLVKELCGIIAGAGGRIVCGERVTSLRTDAGRAVSVATEKGNEYTSDIFLWACGLRQLSAVAGQECFSRGMCRRLDGMSGSFSVFVVFIRLKSGTVRYANRSMWWHRDMDSIWHPAAGDSPKWPSSLMYMTPPSKNQGVYADRMIIMSPMDYQAAVRFDGTGGRRRGEGYAEWKAVMTEKVLGCIESMVPGLRDACAEIFSSSPLTVRDWYGAFDGAMYGMSRSCADLPVAFIPPLTRLGNMFIAGQDAGLHGLCGAAATSLTAFRSITGKTWPDKSCPDKDTTKTTQL
;
A
#
# COMPACT_ATOMS: atom_id res chain seq x y z
N MET A 1 23.77 22.48 -17.44
CA MET A 1 23.20 22.46 -16.07
C MET A 1 22.37 21.19 -15.93
N ALA A 2 22.35 20.57 -14.76
CA ALA A 2 21.47 19.44 -14.49
C ALA A 2 20.01 19.91 -14.61
N LYS A 3 19.13 19.07 -15.18
CA LYS A 3 17.69 19.34 -15.21
C LYS A 3 17.15 19.30 -13.77
N THR A 4 16.28 20.23 -13.44
CA THR A 4 15.64 20.33 -12.13
C THR A 4 14.35 19.53 -12.09
N CYS A 5 14.04 18.93 -10.94
CA CYS A 5 12.77 18.23 -10.70
C CYS A 5 12.22 18.56 -9.32
N ILE A 6 10.97 19.03 -9.27
CA ILE A 6 10.21 19.16 -8.03
C ILE A 6 9.30 17.95 -7.90
N VAL A 7 9.47 17.22 -6.77
CA VAL A 7 8.59 16.13 -6.36
C VAL A 7 7.63 16.63 -5.30
N ILE A 8 6.33 16.58 -5.58
CA ILE A 8 5.28 17.04 -4.67
C ILE A 8 4.72 15.84 -3.91
N GLY A 9 5.04 15.77 -2.63
CA GLY A 9 4.74 14.67 -1.73
C GLY A 9 5.96 13.81 -1.40
N GLY A 10 6.41 13.84 -0.15
CA GLY A 10 7.51 13.03 0.41
C GLY A 10 7.04 11.68 0.94
N GLY A 11 5.96 11.10 0.38
CA GLY A 11 5.51 9.74 0.65
C GLY A 11 6.36 8.69 -0.07
N THR A 12 5.96 7.42 0.03
CA THR A 12 6.69 6.28 -0.56
C THR A 12 7.04 6.49 -2.03
N SER A 13 6.05 6.80 -2.86
CA SER A 13 6.26 6.96 -4.32
C SER A 13 7.13 8.17 -4.64
N GLY A 14 6.91 9.29 -3.94
CA GLY A 14 7.70 10.50 -4.18
C GLY A 14 9.17 10.32 -3.80
N LEU A 15 9.45 9.65 -2.69
CA LEU A 15 10.82 9.35 -2.27
C LEU A 15 11.51 8.35 -3.21
N ILE A 16 10.79 7.31 -3.66
CA ILE A 16 11.34 6.34 -4.63
C ILE A 16 11.65 7.05 -5.95
N ALA A 17 10.71 7.76 -6.53
CA ALA A 17 10.90 8.46 -7.81
C ALA A 17 11.97 9.56 -7.68
N GLY A 18 11.97 10.31 -6.57
CA GLY A 18 13.00 11.30 -6.27
C GLY A 18 14.40 10.70 -6.18
N ALA A 19 14.55 9.55 -5.53
CA ALA A 19 15.83 8.84 -5.43
C ALA A 19 16.31 8.32 -6.80
N LEU A 20 15.41 7.74 -7.60
CA LEU A 20 15.72 7.31 -8.97
C LEU A 20 16.19 8.48 -9.84
N LEU A 21 15.46 9.59 -9.83
CA LEU A 21 15.80 10.79 -10.60
C LEU A 21 17.11 11.43 -10.11
N ALA A 22 17.36 11.46 -8.79
CA ALA A 22 18.60 11.97 -8.23
C ALA A 22 19.81 11.13 -8.68
N LYS A 23 19.70 9.80 -8.69
CA LYS A 23 20.75 8.91 -9.24
C LYS A 23 20.98 9.13 -10.75
N GLU A 24 19.98 9.56 -11.49
CA GLU A 24 20.08 9.88 -12.91
C GLU A 24 20.65 11.29 -13.16
N GLY A 25 21.00 12.02 -12.11
CA GLY A 25 21.64 13.32 -12.21
C GLY A 25 20.67 14.52 -12.26
N TYR A 26 19.41 14.34 -11.92
CA TYR A 26 18.48 15.46 -11.77
C TYR A 26 18.71 16.18 -10.43
N ALA A 27 18.63 17.51 -10.42
CA ALA A 27 18.59 18.30 -9.20
C ALA A 27 17.19 18.22 -8.57
N VAL A 28 17.00 17.27 -7.67
CA VAL A 28 15.69 16.95 -7.08
C VAL A 28 15.41 17.81 -5.85
N THR A 29 14.19 18.39 -5.79
CA THR A 29 13.64 18.98 -4.57
C THR A 29 12.32 18.30 -4.24
N VAL A 30 12.24 17.66 -3.07
CA VAL A 30 11.00 17.06 -2.55
C VAL A 30 10.30 18.05 -1.64
N LEU A 31 9.01 18.35 -1.90
CA LEU A 31 8.15 19.17 -1.05
C LEU A 31 7.17 18.27 -0.30
N GLU A 32 7.23 18.29 1.03
CA GLU A 32 6.37 17.49 1.91
C GLU A 32 5.56 18.41 2.85
N LYS A 33 4.24 18.17 2.94
CA LYS A 33 3.34 18.97 3.79
C LYS A 33 3.56 18.75 5.28
N ASN A 34 3.94 17.53 5.67
CA ASN A 34 4.23 17.18 7.07
C ASN A 34 5.64 17.60 7.48
N LEU A 35 5.93 17.54 8.77
CA LEU A 35 7.25 17.85 9.32
C LEU A 35 8.29 16.75 9.09
N SER A 36 7.88 15.60 8.55
CA SER A 36 8.74 14.47 8.21
C SER A 36 8.22 13.76 6.96
N CYS A 37 9.15 13.21 6.16
CA CYS A 37 8.83 12.38 5.01
C CYS A 37 8.45 10.94 5.40
N GLY A 38 7.94 10.18 4.43
CA GLY A 38 7.68 8.76 4.52
C GLY A 38 6.23 8.38 4.20
N GLY A 39 5.26 9.25 4.40
CA GLY A 39 3.85 8.90 4.20
C GLY A 39 3.47 7.67 5.03
N GLY A 40 3.00 6.58 4.40
CA GLY A 40 2.69 5.31 5.07
C GLY A 40 3.89 4.57 5.66
N LEU A 41 5.13 4.98 5.34
CA LEU A 41 6.36 4.46 5.94
C LEU A 41 6.79 5.22 7.20
N GLN A 42 6.05 6.23 7.62
CA GLN A 42 6.38 6.97 8.83
C GLN A 42 6.25 6.10 10.08
N MET A 43 7.02 6.47 11.08
CA MET A 43 6.89 5.95 12.45
C MET A 43 6.71 7.12 13.41
N PHE A 44 6.05 6.86 14.52
CA PHE A 44 5.96 7.80 15.62
C PHE A 44 6.33 7.13 16.94
N SER A 45 6.73 7.90 17.92
CA SER A 45 7.10 7.38 19.24
C SER A 45 6.11 7.86 20.30
N ARG A 46 5.76 6.97 21.22
CA ARG A 46 5.03 7.26 22.45
C ARG A 46 5.72 6.56 23.61
N SER A 47 6.00 7.31 24.68
CA SER A 47 6.62 6.78 25.89
C SER A 47 7.84 5.89 25.62
N GLY A 48 8.68 6.27 24.65
CA GLY A 48 9.88 5.54 24.25
C GLY A 48 9.65 4.33 23.32
N THR A 49 8.41 3.97 23.01
CA THR A 49 8.07 2.89 22.06
C THR A 49 7.75 3.48 20.70
N ALA A 50 8.38 2.94 19.64
CA ALA A 50 8.14 3.35 18.26
C ALA A 50 7.03 2.50 17.62
N PHE A 51 6.12 3.14 16.89
CA PHE A 51 5.01 2.51 16.20
C PHE A 51 5.02 2.87 14.72
N GLU A 52 4.70 1.88 13.90
CA GLU A 52 4.50 2.03 12.45
C GLU A 52 3.13 2.62 12.16
N THR A 53 3.01 3.44 11.12
CA THR A 53 1.75 4.12 10.81
C THR A 53 0.92 3.43 9.75
N GLY A 54 1.53 2.72 8.78
CA GLY A 54 0.78 2.15 7.66
C GLY A 54 1.39 0.93 7.00
N MET A 55 2.72 0.81 6.91
CA MET A 55 3.36 -0.38 6.38
C MET A 55 3.91 -1.23 7.52
N HIS A 56 3.43 -2.46 7.61
CA HIS A 56 3.80 -3.39 8.68
C HIS A 56 4.52 -4.64 8.18
N VAL A 57 4.34 -4.97 6.92
CA VAL A 57 4.99 -6.08 6.22
C VAL A 57 5.45 -5.64 4.85
N ILE A 58 6.52 -6.25 4.36
CA ILE A 58 7.06 -6.08 3.01
C ILE A 58 6.88 -7.39 2.24
N ALA A 59 6.46 -7.30 1.00
CA ALA A 59 6.37 -8.42 0.07
C ALA A 59 7.14 -8.11 -1.22
N GLY A 60 7.46 -9.12 -2.02
CA GLY A 60 8.22 -8.94 -3.26
C GLY A 60 9.66 -8.44 -3.06
N HIS A 61 10.23 -8.66 -1.87
CA HIS A 61 11.57 -8.19 -1.48
C HIS A 61 12.67 -9.22 -1.78
N ASN A 62 12.34 -10.48 -2.07
CA ASN A 62 13.31 -11.52 -2.40
C ASN A 62 13.75 -11.45 -3.85
N ASP A 63 12.80 -11.48 -4.79
CA ASP A 63 13.04 -11.50 -6.24
C ASP A 63 12.01 -10.67 -7.04
N GLY A 64 11.01 -10.10 -6.35
CA GLY A 64 9.97 -9.27 -6.95
C GLY A 64 10.41 -7.84 -7.26
N ILE A 65 9.43 -6.99 -7.56
CA ILE A 65 9.65 -5.58 -7.95
C ILE A 65 10.39 -4.78 -6.86
N VAL A 66 10.15 -5.07 -5.59
CA VAL A 66 10.81 -4.37 -4.47
C VAL A 66 12.28 -4.76 -4.41
N ALA A 67 12.61 -6.04 -4.57
CA ALA A 67 13.99 -6.50 -4.64
C ALA A 67 14.77 -5.76 -5.73
N ARG A 68 14.24 -5.77 -6.95
CA ARG A 68 14.83 -5.08 -8.10
C ARG A 68 15.00 -3.58 -7.87
N LEU A 69 14.00 -2.93 -7.26
CA LEU A 69 14.10 -1.52 -6.89
C LEU A 69 15.25 -1.26 -5.91
N LEU A 70 15.38 -2.09 -4.86
CA LEU A 70 16.45 -1.93 -3.87
C LEU A 70 17.84 -2.17 -4.48
N ASP A 71 17.97 -3.15 -5.39
CA ASP A 71 19.19 -3.40 -6.15
C ASP A 71 19.56 -2.20 -7.03
N CYS A 72 18.60 -1.68 -7.78
CA CYS A 72 18.77 -0.50 -8.62
C CYS A 72 19.20 0.74 -7.84
N LEU A 73 18.60 0.93 -6.67
CA LEU A 73 18.99 2.03 -5.78
C LEU A 73 20.33 1.77 -5.08
N GLY A 74 20.84 0.54 -5.11
CA GLY A 74 22.09 0.13 -4.43
C GLY A 74 21.96 0.14 -2.91
N ILE A 75 20.76 -0.17 -2.40
CA ILE A 75 20.48 -0.16 -0.96
C ILE A 75 20.00 -1.51 -0.42
N ARG A 76 19.96 -2.56 -1.24
CA ARG A 76 19.45 -3.88 -0.83
C ARG A 76 20.17 -4.41 0.41
N ASP A 77 21.50 -4.36 0.42
CA ASP A 77 22.32 -4.82 1.53
C ASP A 77 22.23 -3.94 2.80
N ARG A 78 21.59 -2.77 2.68
CA ARG A 78 21.36 -1.83 3.80
C ARG A 78 19.95 -1.92 4.39
N ILE A 79 19.08 -2.68 3.73
CA ILE A 79 17.70 -2.91 4.15
C ILE A 79 17.60 -4.35 4.62
N ALA A 80 17.74 -4.56 5.92
CA ALA A 80 17.56 -5.87 6.52
C ALA A 80 16.06 -6.18 6.67
N VAL A 81 15.70 -7.43 6.30
CA VAL A 81 14.33 -7.93 6.37
C VAL A 81 14.34 -9.24 7.17
N THR A 82 13.54 -9.29 8.21
CA THR A 82 13.24 -10.52 8.93
C THR A 82 12.01 -11.18 8.31
N GLU A 83 12.19 -12.36 7.71
CA GLU A 83 11.12 -13.14 7.09
C GLU A 83 10.08 -13.56 8.12
N THR A 84 8.78 -13.51 7.73
CA THR A 84 7.70 -14.07 8.58
C THR A 84 7.80 -15.59 8.70
N ASP A 85 7.10 -16.16 9.67
CA ASP A 85 7.13 -17.61 9.94
C ASP A 85 6.74 -18.41 8.69
N THR A 86 7.57 -19.40 8.33
CA THR A 86 7.38 -20.18 7.09
C THR A 86 6.12 -21.04 7.14
N GLU A 87 5.83 -21.66 8.27
CA GLU A 87 4.67 -22.56 8.42
C GLU A 87 3.36 -21.81 8.67
N CYS A 88 3.45 -20.52 9.05
CA CYS A 88 2.30 -19.70 9.38
C CYS A 88 2.64 -18.22 9.30
N SER A 89 2.78 -17.70 8.08
CA SER A 89 3.01 -16.26 7.86
C SER A 89 1.83 -15.40 8.28
N ASP A 90 0.63 -15.96 8.17
CA ASP A 90 -0.63 -15.38 8.62
C ASP A 90 -1.49 -16.44 9.31
N SER A 91 -2.34 -16.02 10.25
CA SER A 91 -3.33 -16.87 10.92
C SER A 91 -4.70 -16.22 10.82
N ILE A 92 -5.72 -16.96 10.36
CA ILE A 92 -7.10 -16.49 10.21
C ILE A 92 -7.95 -17.17 11.28
N HIS A 93 -8.55 -16.38 12.17
CA HIS A 93 -9.47 -16.85 13.19
C HIS A 93 -10.91 -16.47 12.89
N ILE A 94 -11.82 -17.44 12.92
CA ILE A 94 -13.26 -17.26 12.75
C ILE A 94 -13.93 -17.42 14.11
N ALA A 95 -14.34 -16.30 14.70
CA ALA A 95 -14.84 -16.29 16.08
C ALA A 95 -16.12 -17.10 16.28
N SER A 96 -17.06 -17.05 15.33
CA SER A 96 -18.31 -17.83 15.38
C SER A 96 -18.09 -19.34 15.37
N GLU A 97 -16.92 -19.80 14.89
CA GLU A 97 -16.58 -21.21 14.80
C GLU A 97 -15.53 -21.64 15.85
N GLY A 98 -14.91 -20.67 16.53
CA GLY A 98 -13.77 -20.94 17.41
C GLY A 98 -12.58 -21.59 16.68
N ARG A 99 -12.46 -21.42 15.37
CA ARG A 99 -11.49 -22.10 14.51
C ARG A 99 -10.48 -21.15 13.90
N SER A 100 -9.23 -21.61 13.83
CA SER A 100 -8.15 -20.87 13.17
C SER A 100 -7.58 -21.68 12.01
N TYR A 101 -7.22 -20.97 10.94
CA TYR A 101 -6.54 -21.48 9.76
C TYR A 101 -5.17 -20.83 9.64
N LYS A 102 -4.19 -21.60 9.17
CA LYS A 102 -2.84 -21.12 8.91
C LYS A 102 -2.69 -20.74 7.44
N ILE A 103 -1.85 -19.77 7.16
CA ILE A 103 -1.39 -19.47 5.82
C ILE A 103 0.11 -19.73 5.79
N PRO A 104 0.55 -20.87 5.28
CA PRO A 104 1.97 -21.16 5.12
C PRO A 104 2.56 -20.36 3.95
N ARG A 105 3.85 -20.09 4.02
CA ARG A 105 4.59 -19.39 2.96
C ARG A 105 4.92 -20.34 1.81
N GLY A 106 4.68 -19.86 0.58
CA GLY A 106 4.96 -20.59 -0.64
C GLY A 106 3.75 -21.23 -1.27
N LYS A 107 3.70 -21.15 -2.61
CA LYS A 107 2.57 -21.61 -3.43
C LYS A 107 2.17 -23.04 -3.13
N GLU A 108 3.11 -23.99 -3.17
CA GLU A 108 2.80 -25.41 -2.97
C GLU A 108 2.45 -25.73 -1.51
N ALA A 109 3.07 -25.07 -0.54
CA ALA A 109 2.73 -25.22 0.87
C ALA A 109 1.30 -24.74 1.14
N PHE A 110 0.91 -23.61 0.56
CA PHE A 110 -0.45 -23.07 0.65
C PHE A 110 -1.48 -24.04 0.03
N ILE A 111 -1.23 -24.54 -1.19
CA ILE A 111 -2.08 -25.52 -1.85
C ILE A 111 -2.22 -26.78 -0.98
N GLY A 112 -1.10 -27.32 -0.49
CA GLY A 112 -1.08 -28.52 0.35
C GLY A 112 -1.87 -28.37 1.65
N TYR A 113 -1.68 -27.24 2.35
CA TYR A 113 -2.40 -26.97 3.60
C TYR A 113 -3.92 -26.83 3.35
N MET A 114 -4.32 -26.00 2.37
CA MET A 114 -5.72 -25.78 2.09
C MET A 114 -6.43 -27.01 1.54
N SER A 115 -5.75 -27.84 0.73
CA SER A 115 -6.27 -29.14 0.28
C SER A 115 -6.43 -30.13 1.42
N GLY A 116 -5.58 -30.09 2.42
CA GLY A 116 -5.72 -30.87 3.65
C GLY A 116 -6.94 -30.47 4.49
N GLU A 117 -7.21 -29.16 4.60
CA GLU A 117 -8.37 -28.61 5.31
C GLU A 117 -9.70 -28.83 4.54
N PHE A 118 -9.65 -28.84 3.20
CA PHE A 118 -10.79 -28.98 2.29
C PHE A 118 -10.51 -30.05 1.21
N PRO A 119 -10.47 -31.36 1.59
CA PRO A 119 -10.07 -32.41 0.63
C PRO A 119 -10.92 -32.51 -0.63
N ASN A 120 -12.21 -32.23 -0.53
CA ASN A 120 -13.14 -32.26 -1.66
C ASN A 120 -12.93 -31.12 -2.67
N GLU A 121 -12.17 -30.10 -2.30
CA GLU A 121 -11.86 -28.92 -3.13
C GLU A 121 -10.41 -28.93 -3.66
N ALA A 122 -9.64 -30.01 -3.45
CA ALA A 122 -8.21 -30.04 -3.74
C ALA A 122 -7.86 -29.66 -5.19
N GLU A 123 -8.62 -30.14 -6.17
CA GLU A 123 -8.45 -29.78 -7.59
C GLU A 123 -8.80 -28.31 -7.85
N GLY A 124 -9.91 -27.84 -7.28
CA GLY A 124 -10.35 -26.46 -7.38
C GLY A 124 -9.34 -25.49 -6.75
N ILE A 125 -8.79 -25.85 -5.57
CA ILE A 125 -7.74 -25.07 -4.89
C ILE A 125 -6.51 -24.93 -5.78
N ARG A 126 -6.01 -26.02 -6.33
CA ARG A 126 -4.86 -26.00 -7.23
C ARG A 126 -5.12 -25.12 -8.46
N ALA A 127 -6.25 -25.34 -9.12
CA ALA A 127 -6.63 -24.59 -10.32
C ALA A 127 -6.79 -23.08 -10.03
N TYR A 128 -7.42 -22.73 -8.90
CA TYR A 128 -7.55 -21.35 -8.44
C TYR A 128 -6.19 -20.69 -8.19
N VAL A 129 -5.31 -21.35 -7.43
CA VAL A 129 -4.00 -20.80 -7.09
C VAL A 129 -3.13 -20.64 -8.32
N GLU A 130 -3.12 -21.64 -9.23
CA GLU A 130 -2.36 -21.55 -10.48
C GLU A 130 -2.81 -20.38 -11.34
N GLU A 131 -4.13 -20.21 -11.49
CA GLU A 131 -4.68 -19.11 -12.27
C GLU A 131 -4.45 -17.75 -11.61
N MET A 132 -4.57 -17.68 -10.29
CA MET A 132 -4.25 -16.47 -9.51
C MET A 132 -2.79 -16.04 -9.74
N PHE A 133 -1.84 -16.97 -9.68
CA PHE A 133 -0.43 -16.70 -9.97
C PHE A 133 -0.19 -16.34 -11.44
N ARG A 134 -0.93 -16.94 -12.38
CA ARG A 134 -0.88 -16.57 -13.80
C ARG A 134 -1.33 -15.13 -14.03
N ILE A 135 -2.44 -14.73 -13.39
CA ILE A 135 -2.92 -13.35 -13.43
C ILE A 135 -1.87 -12.41 -12.81
N TYR A 136 -1.37 -12.73 -11.62
CA TYR A 136 -0.32 -11.96 -10.95
C TYR A 136 0.90 -11.70 -11.84
N ALA A 137 1.42 -12.75 -12.49
CA ALA A 137 2.56 -12.65 -13.40
C ALA A 137 2.26 -11.80 -14.66
N SER A 138 0.99 -11.70 -15.07
CA SER A 138 0.56 -10.92 -16.23
C SER A 138 0.29 -9.44 -15.92
N VAL A 139 0.15 -9.08 -14.64
CA VAL A 139 -0.11 -7.68 -14.27
C VAL A 139 1.11 -6.83 -14.62
N PRO A 140 0.96 -5.84 -15.50
CA PRO A 140 2.03 -4.92 -15.85
C PRO A 140 2.54 -4.23 -14.58
N LEU A 141 3.85 -4.05 -14.48
CA LEU A 141 4.51 -3.41 -13.35
C LEU A 141 4.83 -4.34 -12.15
N VAL A 142 4.27 -5.55 -12.07
CA VAL A 142 4.54 -6.50 -11.00
C VAL A 142 5.35 -7.71 -11.48
N GLY A 143 5.09 -8.20 -12.72
CA GLY A 143 5.81 -9.30 -13.36
C GLY A 143 7.08 -8.87 -14.09
N GLU A 144 7.79 -9.83 -14.71
CA GLU A 144 9.03 -9.60 -15.47
C GLU A 144 8.88 -8.64 -16.67
N THR A 145 7.67 -8.31 -17.07
CA THR A 145 7.32 -7.50 -18.24
C THR A 145 7.69 -6.01 -18.09
N LEU A 146 8.34 -5.58 -17.04
CA LEU A 146 8.84 -4.20 -16.87
C LEU A 146 9.83 -3.76 -17.98
N GLY A 147 10.37 -4.71 -18.74
CA GLY A 147 11.37 -4.43 -19.78
C GLY A 147 10.84 -4.09 -21.17
N GLY A 148 9.60 -4.47 -21.54
CA GLY A 148 9.22 -4.51 -22.94
C GLY A 148 8.05 -3.64 -23.40
N THR A 149 6.97 -3.54 -22.67
CA THR A 149 5.68 -3.15 -23.24
C THR A 149 5.22 -1.71 -22.97
N PHE A 150 5.79 -1.01 -21.97
CA PHE A 150 5.45 0.38 -21.65
C PHE A 150 6.38 1.42 -22.29
N GLY A 151 7.11 1.02 -23.34
CA GLY A 151 8.26 1.76 -23.90
C GLY A 151 7.92 2.96 -24.73
N ASP A 152 6.77 3.05 -25.30
CA ASP A 152 6.47 4.12 -26.24
C ASP A 152 5.39 5.07 -25.67
N SER A 153 5.84 6.01 -24.83
CA SER A 153 5.02 7.16 -24.43
C SER A 153 4.92 8.23 -25.54
N SER A 154 5.56 8.02 -26.71
CA SER A 154 5.54 8.95 -27.84
C SER A 154 4.15 9.17 -28.46
N GLY A 155 3.19 8.27 -28.15
CA GLY A 155 1.83 8.33 -28.65
C GLY A 155 0.79 9.03 -27.74
N GLY A 156 1.22 9.62 -26.62
CA GLY A 156 0.32 10.31 -25.68
C GLY A 156 -0.45 9.38 -24.72
N PRO A 157 -1.30 9.92 -23.81
CA PRO A 157 -1.98 9.19 -22.75
C PRO A 157 -2.81 7.97 -23.20
N GLY A 158 -3.48 8.06 -24.35
CA GLY A 158 -4.30 6.97 -24.89
C GLY A 158 -3.51 5.73 -25.35
N ASN A 159 -2.22 5.88 -25.62
CA ASN A 159 -1.36 4.74 -25.96
C ASN A 159 -0.90 4.00 -24.70
N PHE A 160 -0.66 4.71 -23.59
CA PHE A 160 -0.34 4.10 -22.31
C PHE A 160 -1.50 3.23 -21.82
N GLU A 161 -2.73 3.76 -21.83
CA GLU A 161 -3.92 2.99 -21.43
C GLU A 161 -4.06 1.73 -22.29
N ARG A 162 -3.93 1.83 -23.62
CA ARG A 162 -3.97 0.69 -24.51
C ARG A 162 -2.84 -0.32 -24.25
N ALA A 163 -1.63 0.15 -23.99
CA ALA A 163 -0.49 -0.71 -23.69
C ALA A 163 -0.67 -1.45 -22.35
N ALA A 164 -1.18 -0.76 -21.32
CA ALA A 164 -1.52 -1.37 -20.04
C ALA A 164 -2.61 -2.45 -20.18
N PHE A 165 -3.61 -2.19 -21.05
CA PHE A 165 -4.67 -3.15 -21.39
C PHE A 165 -4.15 -4.35 -22.17
N SER A 166 -3.36 -4.10 -23.21
CA SER A 166 -2.79 -5.18 -24.03
C SER A 166 -1.83 -6.06 -23.26
N ALA A 167 -1.21 -5.53 -22.20
CA ALA A 167 -0.30 -6.27 -21.35
C ALA A 167 -1.00 -7.16 -20.30
N MET A 168 -2.32 -6.95 -20.07
CA MET A 168 -3.16 -7.89 -19.31
C MET A 168 -4.12 -8.62 -20.27
N PRO A 169 -3.68 -9.72 -20.91
CA PRO A 169 -4.43 -10.33 -22.00
C PRO A 169 -5.83 -10.82 -21.59
N ASP A 170 -6.08 -11.00 -20.31
CA ASP A 170 -7.36 -11.50 -19.79
C ASP A 170 -8.16 -10.45 -18.98
N ILE A 171 -7.88 -9.17 -19.18
CA ILE A 171 -8.59 -8.11 -18.43
C ILE A 171 -10.09 -8.05 -18.74
N ASN A 172 -10.50 -8.44 -19.95
CA ASN A 172 -11.89 -8.57 -20.35
C ASN A 172 -12.51 -9.93 -19.98
N GLY A 173 -11.74 -10.80 -19.37
CA GLY A 173 -12.12 -12.11 -18.88
C GLY A 173 -11.92 -12.22 -17.38
N LYS A 174 -11.23 -13.29 -16.96
CA LYS A 174 -11.06 -13.64 -15.54
C LYS A 174 -10.34 -12.57 -14.72
N ALA A 175 -9.35 -11.90 -15.27
CA ALA A 175 -8.60 -10.87 -14.54
C ALA A 175 -9.45 -9.63 -14.20
N GLY A 176 -10.42 -9.30 -15.02
CA GLY A 176 -11.29 -8.14 -14.84
C GLY A 176 -12.63 -8.41 -14.15
N MET A 177 -13.00 -9.67 -13.96
CA MET A 177 -14.26 -10.01 -13.27
C MET A 177 -14.20 -9.72 -11.77
N PRO A 178 -15.32 -9.63 -11.05
CA PRO A 178 -15.32 -9.47 -9.59
C PRO A 178 -14.52 -10.60 -8.90
N ALA A 179 -13.73 -10.22 -7.89
CA ALA A 179 -12.82 -11.15 -7.20
C ALA A 179 -13.56 -12.33 -6.51
N ASP A 180 -14.71 -12.06 -5.93
CA ASP A 180 -15.56 -13.09 -5.31
C ASP A 180 -16.14 -14.06 -6.34
N GLU A 181 -16.53 -13.58 -7.52
CA GLU A 181 -16.95 -14.42 -8.66
C GLU A 181 -15.77 -15.24 -9.21
N PHE A 182 -14.57 -14.62 -9.28
CA PHE A 182 -13.35 -15.33 -9.67
C PHE A 182 -13.07 -16.51 -8.74
N VAL A 183 -13.10 -16.31 -7.42
CA VAL A 183 -12.96 -17.40 -6.44
C VAL A 183 -14.06 -18.45 -6.63
N ALA A 184 -15.32 -18.01 -6.80
CA ALA A 184 -16.46 -18.90 -6.95
C ALA A 184 -16.42 -19.74 -8.23
N SER A 185 -15.67 -19.31 -9.26
CA SER A 185 -15.50 -20.07 -10.50
C SER A 185 -14.63 -21.34 -10.37
N TYR A 186 -13.90 -21.47 -9.26
CA TYR A 186 -13.03 -22.62 -8.97
C TYR A 186 -13.44 -23.39 -7.72
N ILE A 187 -14.04 -22.74 -6.75
CA ILE A 187 -14.33 -23.27 -5.43
C ILE A 187 -15.85 -23.40 -5.25
N THR A 188 -16.30 -24.54 -4.77
CA THR A 188 -17.73 -24.78 -4.52
C THR A 188 -18.11 -24.62 -3.05
N ASP A 189 -17.19 -24.95 -2.13
CA ASP A 189 -17.41 -24.81 -0.69
C ASP A 189 -17.50 -23.32 -0.28
N PRO A 190 -18.61 -22.86 0.31
CA PRO A 190 -18.83 -21.45 0.66
C PRO A 190 -17.86 -20.96 1.75
N ARG A 191 -17.39 -21.85 2.63
CA ARG A 191 -16.44 -21.49 3.69
C ARG A 191 -15.07 -21.21 3.09
N LEU A 192 -14.62 -22.04 2.15
CA LEU A 192 -13.36 -21.85 1.47
C LEU A 192 -13.39 -20.59 0.57
N ARG A 193 -14.52 -20.34 -0.10
CA ARG A 193 -14.73 -19.06 -0.83
C ARG A 193 -14.53 -17.86 0.09
N ALA A 194 -15.11 -17.92 1.27
CA ALA A 194 -14.96 -16.84 2.26
C ALA A 194 -13.50 -16.70 2.67
N LEU A 195 -12.83 -17.78 3.05
CA LEU A 195 -11.43 -17.75 3.51
C LEU A 195 -10.48 -17.14 2.49
N PHE A 196 -10.67 -17.40 1.20
CA PHE A 196 -9.81 -16.83 0.15
C PHE A 196 -9.94 -15.31 0.00
N GLY A 197 -10.92 -14.69 0.63
CA GLY A 197 -11.06 -13.24 0.76
C GLY A 197 -10.27 -12.60 1.91
N TYR A 198 -9.53 -13.34 2.74
CA TYR A 198 -8.90 -12.82 3.96
C TYR A 198 -8.01 -11.59 3.73
N MET A 199 -7.38 -11.48 2.55
CA MET A 199 -6.54 -10.35 2.17
C MET A 199 -7.32 -9.11 1.70
N ASN A 200 -8.66 -9.16 1.66
CA ASN A 200 -9.49 -8.01 1.25
C ASN A 200 -9.22 -6.77 2.10
N LEU A 201 -8.92 -6.95 3.40
CA LEU A 201 -8.56 -5.86 4.30
C LEU A 201 -7.24 -5.16 3.91
N MET A 202 -6.34 -5.83 3.18
CA MET A 202 -5.06 -5.28 2.73
C MET A 202 -5.12 -4.63 1.35
N SER A 203 -6.23 -4.79 0.64
CA SER A 203 -6.42 -4.23 -0.71
C SER A 203 -7.58 -3.23 -0.81
N GLY A 204 -8.40 -3.12 0.23
CA GLY A 204 -9.63 -2.35 0.15
C GLY A 204 -10.67 -3.01 -0.76
N ALA A 205 -10.59 -4.34 -0.91
CA ALA A 205 -11.47 -5.07 -1.82
C ALA A 205 -12.91 -5.13 -1.31
N VAL A 206 -13.84 -5.05 -2.25
CA VAL A 206 -15.28 -5.09 -2.04
C VAL A 206 -15.89 -6.14 -2.96
N ALA A 207 -16.70 -7.05 -2.40
CA ALA A 207 -17.41 -8.09 -3.14
C ALA A 207 -18.25 -7.47 -4.27
N GLY A 208 -18.33 -8.15 -5.41
CA GLY A 208 -19.06 -7.71 -6.60
C GLY A 208 -18.46 -6.50 -7.32
N ARG A 209 -17.36 -5.93 -6.82
CA ARG A 209 -16.78 -4.69 -7.39
C ARG A 209 -15.29 -4.78 -7.72
N THR A 210 -14.50 -5.34 -6.82
CA THR A 210 -13.04 -5.32 -6.98
C THR A 210 -12.62 -6.34 -8.03
N PRO A 211 -11.80 -5.94 -9.03
CA PRO A 211 -11.34 -6.86 -10.06
C PRO A 211 -10.43 -7.96 -9.52
N ALA A 212 -10.52 -9.14 -10.11
CA ALA A 212 -9.74 -10.32 -9.72
C ALA A 212 -8.23 -10.09 -9.80
N TYR A 213 -7.73 -9.22 -10.70
CA TYR A 213 -6.29 -8.93 -10.76
C TYR A 213 -5.78 -8.25 -9.47
N VAL A 214 -6.59 -7.41 -8.81
CA VAL A 214 -6.22 -6.79 -7.53
C VAL A 214 -6.10 -7.86 -6.45
N HIS A 215 -7.08 -8.76 -6.41
CA HIS A 215 -7.10 -9.91 -5.50
C HIS A 215 -5.91 -10.85 -5.77
N ALA A 216 -5.63 -11.15 -7.04
CA ALA A 216 -4.53 -12.02 -7.43
C ALA A 216 -3.17 -11.45 -7.00
N VAL A 217 -2.92 -10.17 -7.25
CA VAL A 217 -1.66 -9.52 -6.89
C VAL A 217 -1.40 -9.57 -5.39
N ILE A 218 -2.39 -9.19 -4.56
CA ILE A 218 -2.17 -9.15 -3.12
C ILE A 218 -2.00 -10.54 -2.52
N ASN A 219 -2.84 -11.51 -2.94
CA ASN A 219 -2.75 -12.88 -2.42
C ASN A 219 -1.45 -13.56 -2.87
N ALA A 220 -1.07 -13.48 -4.15
CA ALA A 220 0.15 -14.08 -4.65
C ALA A 220 1.39 -13.53 -3.93
N LEU A 221 1.51 -12.20 -3.80
CA LEU A 221 2.63 -11.55 -3.09
C LEU A 221 2.76 -12.04 -1.64
N TYR A 222 1.64 -12.19 -0.93
CA TYR A 222 1.68 -12.63 0.47
C TYR A 222 1.92 -14.13 0.60
N ILE A 223 1.38 -14.94 -0.29
CA ILE A 223 1.63 -16.39 -0.33
C ILE A 223 3.09 -16.68 -0.70
N GLU A 224 3.70 -15.95 -1.65
CA GLU A 224 5.13 -16.10 -1.98
C GLU A 224 6.02 -15.86 -0.77
N GLY A 225 5.70 -14.86 0.03
CA GLY A 225 6.38 -14.58 1.28
C GLY A 225 6.40 -13.11 1.63
N THR A 226 6.33 -12.89 2.92
CA THR A 226 6.40 -11.56 3.52
C THR A 226 7.51 -11.48 4.53
N GLY A 227 7.96 -10.27 4.83
CA GLY A 227 8.92 -10.00 5.87
C GLY A 227 8.62 -8.68 6.59
N ARG A 228 9.42 -8.37 7.57
CA ARG A 228 9.37 -7.12 8.33
C ARG A 228 10.69 -6.40 8.22
N LEU A 229 10.65 -5.11 7.96
CA LEU A 229 11.87 -4.29 7.92
C LEU A 229 12.46 -4.16 9.33
N ASP A 230 13.72 -4.51 9.47
CA ASP A 230 14.43 -4.34 10.73
C ASP A 230 14.58 -2.85 11.04
N GLY A 231 14.18 -2.48 12.25
CA GLY A 231 14.07 -1.06 12.63
C GLY A 231 12.83 -0.35 12.08
N GLY A 232 11.91 -1.09 11.44
CA GLY A 232 10.65 -0.61 10.87
C GLY A 232 10.82 0.13 9.53
N PRO A 233 9.70 0.59 8.95
CA PRO A 233 9.70 1.22 7.62
C PRO A 233 10.50 2.52 7.52
N ALA A 234 10.81 3.19 8.63
CA ALA A 234 11.67 4.37 8.63
C ALA A 234 13.11 4.08 8.15
N SER A 235 13.58 2.82 8.22
CA SER A 235 14.86 2.43 7.66
C SER A 235 14.93 2.69 6.14
N LEU A 236 13.88 2.31 5.41
CA LEU A 236 13.77 2.56 3.97
C LEU A 236 13.67 4.06 3.66
N VAL A 237 12.89 4.82 4.45
CA VAL A 237 12.79 6.28 4.29
C VAL A 237 14.15 6.94 4.42
N LYS A 238 14.93 6.53 5.43
CA LYS A 238 16.29 7.06 5.67
C LYS A 238 17.20 6.84 4.46
N GLU A 239 17.18 5.63 3.88
CA GLU A 239 18.02 5.31 2.72
C GLU A 239 17.60 6.11 1.48
N LEU A 240 16.30 6.21 1.20
CA LEU A 240 15.79 7.00 0.07
C LEU A 240 16.14 8.49 0.21
N CYS A 241 15.94 9.06 1.39
CA CYS A 241 16.34 10.43 1.68
C CYS A 241 17.86 10.63 1.55
N GLY A 242 18.65 9.63 2.00
CA GLY A 242 20.10 9.63 1.89
C GLY A 242 20.59 9.66 0.44
N ILE A 243 19.94 8.93 -0.47
CA ILE A 243 20.25 8.96 -1.91
C ILE A 243 19.98 10.36 -2.48
N ILE A 244 18.81 10.94 -2.20
CA ILE A 244 18.45 12.28 -2.69
C ILE A 244 19.46 13.32 -2.21
N ALA A 245 19.75 13.34 -0.92
CA ALA A 245 20.68 14.29 -0.31
C ALA A 245 22.13 14.08 -0.81
N GLY A 246 22.58 12.82 -0.93
CA GLY A 246 23.91 12.47 -1.42
C GLY A 246 24.16 12.88 -2.88
N ALA A 247 23.09 12.99 -3.68
CA ALA A 247 23.14 13.54 -5.04
C ALA A 247 22.99 15.07 -5.10
N GLY A 248 23.01 15.77 -3.95
CA GLY A 248 22.85 17.23 -3.89
C GLY A 248 21.39 17.72 -3.93
N GLY A 249 20.43 16.81 -3.87
CA GLY A 249 19.00 17.13 -3.81
C GLY A 249 18.57 17.65 -2.43
N ARG A 250 17.36 18.19 -2.35
CA ARG A 250 16.81 18.76 -1.12
C ARG A 250 15.46 18.16 -0.77
N ILE A 251 15.20 18.03 0.53
CA ILE A 251 13.90 17.61 1.06
C ILE A 251 13.41 18.74 1.97
N VAL A 252 12.27 19.32 1.63
CA VAL A 252 11.69 20.48 2.32
C VAL A 252 10.36 20.05 2.91
N CYS A 253 10.36 19.87 4.23
CA CYS A 253 9.18 19.50 4.99
C CYS A 253 8.40 20.73 5.49
N GLY A 254 7.09 20.55 5.76
CA GLY A 254 6.19 21.63 6.17
C GLY A 254 5.79 22.54 4.99
N GLU A 255 5.89 22.07 3.75
CA GLU A 255 5.57 22.80 2.53
C GLU A 255 4.40 22.12 1.79
N ARG A 256 3.18 22.50 2.14
CA ARG A 256 1.97 22.05 1.44
C ARG A 256 1.80 22.83 0.15
N VAL A 257 1.89 22.18 -0.99
CA VAL A 257 1.58 22.77 -2.30
C VAL A 257 0.07 23.02 -2.38
N THR A 258 -0.31 24.25 -2.74
CA THR A 258 -1.71 24.70 -2.82
C THR A 258 -2.09 25.23 -4.18
N SER A 259 -1.13 25.59 -5.02
CA SER A 259 -1.41 26.06 -6.38
C SER A 259 -0.31 25.67 -7.37
N LEU A 260 -0.68 25.59 -8.63
CA LEU A 260 0.18 25.37 -9.78
C LEU A 260 0.00 26.53 -10.75
N ARG A 261 1.10 27.13 -11.17
CA ARG A 261 1.10 28.12 -12.26
C ARG A 261 1.54 27.44 -13.53
N THR A 262 0.80 27.67 -14.60
CA THR A 262 1.07 27.12 -15.95
C THR A 262 1.26 28.24 -16.94
N ASP A 263 2.03 27.97 -17.98
CA ASP A 263 2.20 28.81 -19.15
C ASP A 263 2.41 27.94 -20.38
N ALA A 264 1.75 28.30 -21.50
CA ALA A 264 1.87 27.63 -22.79
C ALA A 264 1.80 26.09 -22.73
N GLY A 265 0.90 25.53 -21.88
CA GLY A 265 0.72 24.09 -21.72
C GLY A 265 1.81 23.40 -20.91
N ARG A 266 2.54 24.15 -20.10
CA ARG A 266 3.59 23.64 -19.22
C ARG A 266 3.40 24.14 -17.79
N ALA A 267 3.76 23.32 -16.82
CA ALA A 267 3.92 23.75 -15.43
C ALA A 267 5.17 24.64 -15.31
N VAL A 268 5.04 25.78 -14.66
CA VAL A 268 6.12 26.77 -14.48
C VAL A 268 6.58 26.80 -13.03
N SER A 269 5.64 26.86 -12.09
CA SER A 269 5.93 26.90 -10.66
C SER A 269 4.80 26.30 -9.83
N VAL A 270 5.12 25.94 -8.61
CA VAL A 270 4.15 25.60 -7.57
C VAL A 270 4.31 26.53 -6.39
N ALA A 271 3.20 26.94 -5.78
CA ALA A 271 3.22 27.73 -4.54
C ALA A 271 2.67 26.91 -3.38
N THR A 272 3.18 27.21 -2.18
CA THR A 272 2.81 26.52 -0.94
C THR A 272 1.92 27.39 -0.06
N GLU A 273 1.30 26.79 0.94
CA GLU A 273 0.46 27.50 1.92
C GLU A 273 1.21 28.59 2.69
N LYS A 274 2.55 28.51 2.74
CA LYS A 274 3.41 29.55 3.36
C LYS A 274 3.76 30.70 2.41
N GLY A 275 3.32 30.65 1.16
CA GLY A 275 3.62 31.64 0.14
C GLY A 275 4.98 31.45 -0.55
N ASN A 276 5.70 30.37 -0.27
CA ASN A 276 6.93 30.04 -0.99
C ASN A 276 6.60 29.55 -2.41
N GLU A 277 7.35 30.02 -3.41
CA GLU A 277 7.22 29.61 -4.81
C GLU A 277 8.46 28.81 -5.25
N TYR A 278 8.23 27.71 -5.96
CA TYR A 278 9.27 26.81 -6.46
C TYR A 278 9.11 26.61 -7.97
N THR A 279 10.16 26.86 -8.72
CA THR A 279 10.24 26.70 -10.19
C THR A 279 11.07 25.47 -10.54
N SER A 280 10.75 24.78 -11.65
CA SER A 280 11.47 23.59 -12.10
C SER A 280 11.25 23.31 -13.58
N ASP A 281 12.17 22.56 -14.20
CA ASP A 281 11.99 22.03 -15.56
C ASP A 281 10.90 20.96 -15.60
N ILE A 282 10.81 20.15 -14.51
CA ILE A 282 9.93 18.98 -14.38
C ILE A 282 9.24 19.01 -13.01
N PHE A 283 7.98 18.61 -12.99
CA PHE A 283 7.19 18.42 -11.78
C PHE A 283 6.66 16.99 -11.72
N LEU A 284 6.78 16.37 -10.57
CA LEU A 284 6.22 15.04 -10.29
C LEU A 284 5.24 15.12 -9.12
N TRP A 285 3.97 14.85 -9.39
CA TRP A 285 2.93 14.78 -8.38
C TRP A 285 2.86 13.36 -7.81
N ALA A 286 3.21 13.21 -6.54
CA ALA A 286 3.22 11.93 -5.82
C ALA A 286 2.24 11.92 -4.62
N CYS A 287 1.16 12.68 -4.75
CA CYS A 287 0.04 12.76 -3.81
C CYS A 287 -1.25 12.22 -4.45
N GLY A 288 -2.38 12.34 -3.76
CA GLY A 288 -3.68 11.93 -4.29
C GLY A 288 -4.07 12.68 -5.58
N LEU A 289 -4.68 11.98 -6.53
CA LEU A 289 -5.07 12.56 -7.82
C LEU A 289 -6.21 13.56 -7.71
N ARG A 290 -7.11 13.40 -6.75
CA ARG A 290 -8.15 14.41 -6.46
C ARG A 290 -7.55 15.74 -6.01
N GLN A 291 -6.43 15.69 -5.28
CA GLN A 291 -5.72 16.89 -4.88
C GLN A 291 -5.09 17.59 -6.09
N LEU A 292 -4.50 16.82 -7.03
CA LEU A 292 -4.01 17.38 -8.27
C LEU A 292 -5.15 18.00 -9.10
N SER A 293 -6.30 17.31 -9.18
CA SER A 293 -7.49 17.84 -9.86
C SER A 293 -7.96 19.14 -9.21
N ALA A 294 -7.93 19.24 -7.89
CA ALA A 294 -8.31 20.46 -7.18
C ALA A 294 -7.30 21.62 -7.37
N VAL A 295 -6.00 21.32 -7.49
CA VAL A 295 -4.93 22.33 -7.65
C VAL A 295 -4.80 22.81 -9.08
N ALA A 296 -4.91 21.92 -10.07
CA ALA A 296 -4.62 22.18 -11.47
C ALA A 296 -5.79 21.86 -12.43
N GLY A 297 -6.77 21.08 -12.00
CA GLY A 297 -8.00 20.81 -12.72
C GLY A 297 -7.80 20.42 -14.19
N GLN A 298 -8.48 21.15 -15.10
CA GLN A 298 -8.45 20.92 -16.53
C GLN A 298 -7.10 21.25 -17.20
N GLU A 299 -6.19 21.87 -16.51
CA GLU A 299 -4.82 22.09 -16.98
C GLU A 299 -4.09 20.74 -17.11
N CYS A 300 -4.22 19.88 -16.09
CA CYS A 300 -3.59 18.56 -16.06
C CYS A 300 -4.41 17.48 -16.77
N PHE A 301 -5.74 17.57 -16.71
CA PHE A 301 -6.63 16.51 -17.14
C PHE A 301 -7.68 16.99 -18.16
N SER A 302 -8.17 16.06 -18.98
CA SER A 302 -9.37 16.32 -19.79
C SER A 302 -10.61 16.48 -18.90
N ARG A 303 -11.65 17.18 -19.39
CA ARG A 303 -12.94 17.29 -18.68
C ARG A 303 -13.55 15.94 -18.32
N GLY A 304 -13.36 14.92 -19.19
CA GLY A 304 -13.81 13.57 -18.94
C GLY A 304 -13.07 12.93 -17.77
N MET A 305 -11.74 13.09 -17.70
CA MET A 305 -10.92 12.58 -16.63
C MET A 305 -11.24 13.28 -15.28
N CYS A 306 -11.38 14.62 -15.27
CA CYS A 306 -11.79 15.34 -14.06
C CYS A 306 -13.11 14.77 -13.50
N ARG A 307 -14.16 14.67 -14.33
CA ARG A 307 -15.45 14.11 -13.92
C ARG A 307 -15.32 12.68 -13.38
N ARG A 308 -14.45 11.88 -13.99
CA ARG A 308 -14.19 10.51 -13.55
C ARG A 308 -13.48 10.49 -12.18
N LEU A 309 -12.42 11.28 -11.99
CA LEU A 309 -11.74 11.41 -10.71
C LEU A 309 -12.67 11.89 -9.59
N ASP A 310 -13.57 12.82 -9.90
CA ASP A 310 -14.57 13.33 -8.96
C ASP A 310 -15.63 12.25 -8.60
N GLY A 311 -15.96 11.37 -9.54
CA GLY A 311 -16.93 10.28 -9.34
C GLY A 311 -16.35 9.04 -8.66
N MET A 312 -15.02 8.87 -8.61
CA MET A 312 -14.41 7.70 -7.97
C MET A 312 -14.49 7.79 -6.45
N SER A 313 -14.85 6.70 -5.79
CA SER A 313 -14.81 6.59 -4.32
C SER A 313 -13.42 6.21 -3.83
N GLY A 314 -13.08 6.65 -2.62
CA GLY A 314 -11.91 6.12 -1.89
C GLY A 314 -12.17 4.67 -1.44
N SER A 315 -11.09 3.93 -1.20
CA SER A 315 -11.16 2.68 -0.43
C SER A 315 -11.62 2.98 1.01
N PHE A 316 -11.97 1.96 1.77
CA PHE A 316 -12.25 2.18 3.18
C PHE A 316 -11.04 2.77 3.91
N SER A 317 -11.33 3.41 5.04
CA SER A 317 -10.34 3.86 6.01
C SER A 317 -10.15 2.82 7.11
N VAL A 318 -9.39 3.16 8.15
CA VAL A 318 -9.11 2.27 9.27
C VAL A 318 -9.26 2.98 10.61
N PHE A 319 -9.67 2.20 11.62
CA PHE A 319 -9.46 2.54 13.02
C PHE A 319 -8.31 1.67 13.53
N VAL A 320 -7.30 2.30 14.12
CA VAL A 320 -6.10 1.60 14.59
C VAL A 320 -5.94 1.79 16.10
N VAL A 321 -5.71 0.69 16.80
CA VAL A 321 -5.36 0.69 18.23
C VAL A 321 -3.89 0.32 18.35
N PHE A 322 -3.15 1.16 19.05
CA PHE A 322 -1.73 1.00 19.35
C PHE A 322 -1.60 0.71 20.85
N ILE A 323 -0.92 -0.34 21.19
CA ILE A 323 -0.74 -0.78 22.55
C ILE A 323 0.74 -0.89 22.87
N ARG A 324 1.19 -0.16 23.88
CA ARG A 324 2.47 -0.46 24.54
C ARG A 324 2.21 -1.54 25.58
N LEU A 325 2.95 -2.63 25.48
CA LEU A 325 2.79 -3.79 26.33
C LEU A 325 3.71 -3.70 27.56
N LYS A 326 3.25 -4.27 28.67
CA LYS A 326 4.10 -4.54 29.84
C LYS A 326 5.09 -5.64 29.49
N SER A 327 6.31 -5.52 29.98
CA SER A 327 7.36 -6.51 29.75
C SER A 327 6.94 -7.90 30.24
N GLY A 328 7.21 -8.93 29.46
CA GLY A 328 6.99 -10.33 29.84
C GLY A 328 5.52 -10.80 29.77
N THR A 329 4.61 -10.03 29.18
CA THR A 329 3.16 -10.34 29.22
C THR A 329 2.64 -11.03 27.96
N VAL A 330 2.95 -10.51 26.78
CA VAL A 330 2.46 -11.02 25.49
C VAL A 330 3.63 -11.60 24.70
N ARG A 331 3.52 -12.84 24.24
CA ARG A 331 4.55 -13.46 23.41
C ARG A 331 4.61 -12.77 22.04
N TYR A 332 5.83 -12.57 21.56
CA TYR A 332 6.07 -12.13 20.20
C TYR A 332 5.64 -13.21 19.19
N ALA A 333 4.96 -12.80 18.12
CA ALA A 333 4.61 -13.67 17.00
C ALA A 333 5.04 -12.99 15.70
N ASN A 334 5.92 -13.65 14.93
CA ASN A 334 6.42 -13.12 13.66
C ASN A 334 5.46 -13.42 12.50
N ARG A 335 4.21 -13.08 12.69
CA ARG A 335 3.11 -13.27 11.73
C ARG A 335 2.05 -12.21 11.93
N SER A 336 1.12 -12.09 10.97
CA SER A 336 -0.10 -11.30 11.16
C SER A 336 -1.26 -12.20 11.55
N MET A 337 -2.12 -11.72 12.43
CA MET A 337 -3.29 -12.44 12.92
C MET A 337 -4.54 -11.73 12.48
N TRP A 338 -5.37 -12.45 11.72
CA TRP A 338 -6.65 -11.99 11.21
C TRP A 338 -7.77 -12.54 12.08
N TRP A 339 -8.66 -11.68 12.52
CA TRP A 339 -9.84 -12.07 13.26
C TRP A 339 -11.07 -11.62 12.49
N HIS A 340 -11.99 -12.55 12.26
CA HIS A 340 -13.29 -12.28 11.66
C HIS A 340 -14.39 -12.80 12.57
N ARG A 341 -15.45 -12.04 12.72
CA ARG A 341 -16.60 -12.43 13.54
C ARG A 341 -17.21 -13.74 13.03
N ASP A 342 -17.38 -13.84 11.73
CA ASP A 342 -17.93 -14.97 10.99
C ASP A 342 -17.38 -14.97 9.55
N MET A 343 -17.69 -16.01 8.78
CA MET A 343 -17.21 -16.15 7.40
C MET A 343 -17.70 -15.02 6.48
N ASP A 344 -18.94 -14.52 6.65
CA ASP A 344 -19.50 -13.44 5.84
C ASP A 344 -18.72 -12.14 6.02
N SER A 345 -18.24 -11.87 7.23
CA SER A 345 -17.46 -10.67 7.57
C SER A 345 -16.16 -10.52 6.78
N ILE A 346 -15.66 -11.59 6.14
CA ILE A 346 -14.43 -11.55 5.34
C ILE A 346 -14.65 -10.74 4.05
N TRP A 347 -15.76 -10.96 3.37
CA TRP A 347 -16.12 -10.24 2.15
C TRP A 347 -17.00 -9.02 2.39
N HIS A 348 -17.74 -9.01 3.52
CA HIS A 348 -18.71 -7.97 3.89
C HIS A 348 -18.41 -7.43 5.29
N PRO A 349 -17.25 -6.75 5.49
CA PRO A 349 -16.94 -6.17 6.80
C PRO A 349 -17.99 -5.13 7.19
N ALA A 350 -18.39 -5.13 8.45
CA ALA A 350 -19.40 -4.20 8.95
C ALA A 350 -18.92 -2.76 8.86
N ALA A 351 -19.82 -1.86 8.42
CA ALA A 351 -19.58 -0.42 8.43
C ALA A 351 -19.27 0.10 9.84
N GLY A 352 -18.47 1.15 9.96
CA GLY A 352 -17.95 1.65 11.24
C GLY A 352 -18.99 2.17 12.22
N ASP A 353 -20.20 2.51 11.77
CA ASP A 353 -21.35 2.90 12.59
C ASP A 353 -22.27 1.73 12.93
N SER A 354 -22.06 0.56 12.32
CA SER A 354 -22.83 -0.64 12.59
C SER A 354 -22.64 -1.13 14.04
N PRO A 355 -23.69 -1.63 14.70
CA PRO A 355 -23.56 -2.28 16.00
C PRO A 355 -22.70 -3.55 15.93
N LYS A 356 -22.53 -4.15 14.75
CA LYS A 356 -21.68 -5.31 14.52
C LYS A 356 -20.19 -4.95 14.34
N TRP A 357 -19.85 -3.67 14.25
CA TRP A 357 -18.45 -3.25 14.13
C TRP A 357 -17.70 -3.38 15.47
N PRO A 358 -16.43 -3.88 15.49
CA PRO A 358 -15.70 -4.46 14.38
C PRO A 358 -16.19 -5.88 14.06
N SER A 359 -16.23 -6.23 12.77
CA SER A 359 -16.54 -7.59 12.32
C SER A 359 -15.33 -8.29 11.71
N SER A 360 -14.32 -7.51 11.34
CA SER A 360 -13.03 -7.97 10.83
C SER A 360 -11.93 -7.06 11.33
N LEU A 361 -10.80 -7.63 11.68
CA LEU A 361 -9.60 -6.89 12.07
C LEU A 361 -8.34 -7.72 11.84
N MET A 362 -7.21 -7.02 11.76
CA MET A 362 -5.89 -7.62 11.79
C MET A 362 -5.14 -7.09 13.01
N TYR A 363 -4.37 -7.96 13.67
CA TYR A 363 -3.45 -7.53 14.72
C TYR A 363 -2.08 -8.18 14.57
N MET A 364 -1.07 -7.54 15.12
CA MET A 364 0.30 -8.02 15.08
C MET A 364 1.12 -7.48 16.25
N THR A 365 2.23 -8.14 16.48
CA THR A 365 3.30 -7.69 17.39
C THR A 365 4.52 -7.34 16.53
N PRO A 366 4.73 -6.07 16.11
CA PRO A 366 5.91 -5.69 15.33
C PRO A 366 7.21 -5.99 16.10
N PRO A 367 8.30 -6.38 15.40
CA PRO A 367 9.56 -6.66 16.07
C PRO A 367 10.16 -5.41 16.70
N SER A 368 10.80 -5.55 17.83
CA SER A 368 11.62 -4.52 18.45
C SER A 368 13.09 -4.66 18.04
N LYS A 369 13.90 -3.62 18.30
CA LYS A 369 15.34 -3.62 17.98
C LYS A 369 16.09 -4.79 18.63
N ASN A 370 15.67 -5.19 19.83
CA ASN A 370 16.24 -6.29 20.59
C ASN A 370 15.12 -7.29 20.86
N GLN A 371 14.60 -7.90 19.80
CA GLN A 371 13.44 -8.78 19.89
C GLN A 371 13.76 -10.02 20.73
N GLY A 372 13.07 -10.14 21.84
CA GLY A 372 13.08 -11.32 22.70
C GLY A 372 11.83 -12.19 22.49
N VAL A 373 11.55 -13.04 23.47
CA VAL A 373 10.38 -13.95 23.48
C VAL A 373 9.06 -13.17 23.61
N TYR A 374 9.10 -11.97 24.17
CA TYR A 374 7.91 -11.14 24.44
C TYR A 374 7.91 -9.89 23.61
N ALA A 375 6.73 -9.49 23.16
CA ALA A 375 6.51 -8.25 22.43
C ALA A 375 6.49 -7.05 23.38
N ASP A 376 6.96 -5.91 22.90
CA ASP A 376 6.88 -4.61 23.58
C ASP A 376 5.68 -3.77 23.14
N ARG A 377 5.06 -4.13 22.00
CA ARG A 377 3.92 -3.43 21.40
C ARG A 377 3.02 -4.35 20.60
N MET A 378 1.79 -3.91 20.43
CA MET A 378 0.80 -4.52 19.54
C MET A 378 0.10 -3.43 18.73
N ILE A 379 -0.23 -3.73 17.49
CA ILE A 379 -1.04 -2.88 16.61
C ILE A 379 -2.24 -3.70 16.17
N ILE A 380 -3.42 -3.12 16.28
CA ILE A 380 -4.68 -3.73 15.86
C ILE A 380 -5.37 -2.78 14.89
N MET A 381 -5.77 -3.25 13.72
CA MET A 381 -6.41 -2.47 12.68
C MET A 381 -7.76 -3.08 12.31
N SER A 382 -8.79 -2.25 12.22
CA SER A 382 -10.10 -2.64 11.73
C SER A 382 -10.57 -1.67 10.63
N PRO A 383 -11.12 -2.15 9.50
CA PRO A 383 -11.70 -1.25 8.51
C PRO A 383 -12.80 -0.40 9.16
N MET A 384 -12.84 0.86 8.79
CA MET A 384 -13.85 1.80 9.26
C MET A 384 -14.12 2.84 8.18
N ASP A 385 -15.38 3.04 7.86
CA ASP A 385 -15.78 4.08 6.91
C ASP A 385 -15.49 5.47 7.47
N TYR A 386 -15.09 6.38 6.58
CA TYR A 386 -14.88 7.78 6.94
C TYR A 386 -16.14 8.40 7.57
N GLN A 387 -17.32 8.02 7.10
CA GLN A 387 -18.61 8.52 7.58
C GLN A 387 -18.84 8.28 9.07
N ALA A 388 -18.27 7.22 9.64
CA ALA A 388 -18.36 6.95 11.08
C ALA A 388 -17.69 8.06 11.94
N ALA A 389 -16.71 8.78 11.36
CA ALA A 389 -15.97 9.83 12.04
C ALA A 389 -16.27 11.25 11.53
N VAL A 390 -17.02 11.40 10.43
CA VAL A 390 -17.23 12.69 9.73
C VAL A 390 -17.85 13.77 10.61
N ARG A 391 -18.69 13.40 11.59
CA ARG A 391 -19.30 14.35 12.54
C ARG A 391 -18.29 15.12 13.38
N PHE A 392 -17.05 14.65 13.46
CA PHE A 392 -15.95 15.31 14.15
C PHE A 392 -15.04 16.07 13.18
N ASP A 393 -15.43 16.17 11.90
CA ASP A 393 -14.70 16.96 10.91
C ASP A 393 -14.85 18.47 11.18
N GLY A 394 -13.94 19.27 10.64
CA GLY A 394 -13.94 20.74 10.82
C GLY A 394 -13.35 21.23 12.14
N THR A 395 -13.00 20.35 13.06
CA THR A 395 -12.47 20.72 14.39
C THR A 395 -10.94 20.81 14.47
N GLY A 396 -10.23 20.83 13.33
CA GLY A 396 -8.77 21.06 13.22
C GLY A 396 -7.86 20.01 13.87
N GLY A 397 -6.81 19.62 13.18
CA GLY A 397 -6.00 18.39 13.33
C GLY A 397 -5.43 17.99 14.69
N ARG A 398 -5.34 18.85 15.68
CA ARG A 398 -4.79 18.49 17.00
C ARG A 398 -5.78 18.62 18.16
N ARG A 399 -6.90 19.31 17.97
CA ARG A 399 -7.96 19.49 18.99
C ARG A 399 -9.30 19.30 18.33
N ARG A 400 -9.73 18.06 18.26
CA ARG A 400 -11.09 17.72 17.84
C ARG A 400 -12.03 17.97 19.02
N GLY A 401 -13.26 18.44 18.72
CA GLY A 401 -14.23 18.85 19.72
C GLY A 401 -14.58 17.78 20.75
N GLU A 402 -15.38 18.17 21.75
CA GLU A 402 -15.91 17.29 22.77
C GLU A 402 -16.59 16.05 22.14
N GLY A 403 -16.53 14.94 22.82
CA GLY A 403 -17.11 13.67 22.38
C GLY A 403 -16.22 12.86 21.44
N TYR A 404 -15.17 13.46 20.81
CA TYR A 404 -14.26 12.66 19.95
C TYR A 404 -13.40 11.70 20.74
N ALA A 405 -12.91 12.12 21.89
CA ALA A 405 -12.11 11.28 22.77
C ALA A 405 -12.92 10.13 23.33
N GLU A 406 -14.15 10.41 23.79
CA GLU A 406 -15.10 9.41 24.29
C GLU A 406 -15.48 8.41 23.20
N TRP A 407 -15.81 8.92 21.99
CA TRP A 407 -16.11 8.05 20.87
C TRP A 407 -14.92 7.11 20.54
N LYS A 408 -13.68 7.63 20.51
CA LYS A 408 -12.49 6.81 20.29
C LYS A 408 -12.30 5.78 21.40
N ALA A 409 -12.55 6.14 22.65
CA ALA A 409 -12.47 5.21 23.78
C ALA A 409 -13.47 4.06 23.60
N VAL A 410 -14.73 4.35 23.26
CA VAL A 410 -15.75 3.33 22.98
C VAL A 410 -15.33 2.42 21.82
N MET A 411 -14.80 2.99 20.72
CA MET A 411 -14.34 2.18 19.58
C MET A 411 -13.14 1.31 19.97
N THR A 412 -12.23 1.84 20.77
CA THR A 412 -11.06 1.09 21.27
C THR A 412 -11.51 -0.10 22.12
N GLU A 413 -12.46 0.09 23.03
CA GLU A 413 -13.02 -0.98 23.86
C GLU A 413 -13.66 -2.09 23.03
N LYS A 414 -14.41 -1.75 21.98
CA LYS A 414 -14.97 -2.74 21.05
C LYS A 414 -13.88 -3.58 20.38
N VAL A 415 -12.79 -2.94 19.92
CA VAL A 415 -11.66 -3.63 19.28
C VAL A 415 -10.97 -4.56 20.27
N LEU A 416 -10.68 -4.08 21.48
CA LEU A 416 -10.05 -4.91 22.53
C LEU A 416 -10.90 -6.13 22.89
N GLY A 417 -12.22 -5.96 23.00
CA GLY A 417 -13.15 -7.04 23.29
C GLY A 417 -13.14 -8.16 22.25
N CYS A 418 -12.87 -7.86 20.97
CA CYS A 418 -12.72 -8.89 19.94
C CYS A 418 -11.43 -9.71 20.08
N ILE A 419 -10.34 -9.09 20.54
CA ILE A 419 -9.01 -9.73 20.61
C ILE A 419 -8.80 -10.46 21.94
N GLU A 420 -9.54 -10.15 22.99
CA GLU A 420 -9.29 -10.70 24.32
C GLU A 420 -9.44 -12.23 24.37
N SER A 421 -10.31 -12.82 23.55
CA SER A 421 -10.41 -14.27 23.38
C SER A 421 -9.17 -14.91 22.77
N MET A 422 -8.43 -14.15 21.92
CA MET A 422 -7.22 -14.61 21.24
C MET A 422 -5.95 -14.34 22.07
N VAL A 423 -5.99 -13.30 22.89
CA VAL A 423 -4.89 -12.89 23.76
C VAL A 423 -5.44 -12.70 25.18
N PRO A 424 -5.66 -13.79 25.92
CA PRO A 424 -6.20 -13.72 27.28
C PRO A 424 -5.34 -12.84 28.18
N GLY A 425 -5.98 -11.97 28.96
CA GLY A 425 -5.30 -11.02 29.83
C GLY A 425 -4.68 -9.83 29.11
N LEU A 426 -5.07 -9.56 27.85
CA LEU A 426 -4.54 -8.43 27.08
C LEU A 426 -4.73 -7.10 27.81
N ARG A 427 -5.88 -6.87 28.46
CA ARG A 427 -6.16 -5.64 29.21
C ARG A 427 -5.15 -5.41 30.32
N ASP A 428 -4.84 -6.46 31.08
CA ASP A 428 -3.84 -6.41 32.14
C ASP A 428 -2.42 -6.23 31.60
N ALA A 429 -2.16 -6.72 30.38
CA ALA A 429 -0.88 -6.58 29.70
C ALA A 429 -0.65 -5.18 29.11
N CYS A 430 -1.69 -4.35 28.98
CA CYS A 430 -1.55 -3.00 28.46
C CYS A 430 -0.87 -2.07 29.46
N ALA A 431 0.20 -1.42 29.04
CA ALA A 431 0.82 -0.33 29.77
C ALA A 431 0.30 1.04 29.32
N GLU A 432 -0.04 1.16 28.02
CA GLU A 432 -0.59 2.37 27.44
C GLU A 432 -1.37 2.01 26.16
N ILE A 433 -2.52 2.64 25.95
CA ILE A 433 -3.37 2.44 24.76
C ILE A 433 -3.70 3.77 24.15
N PHE A 434 -3.58 3.88 22.85
CA PHE A 434 -4.04 5.03 22.08
C PHE A 434 -4.55 4.57 20.71
N SER A 435 -5.32 5.42 20.03
CA SER A 435 -5.96 5.04 18.78
C SER A 435 -5.93 6.16 17.76
N SER A 436 -6.01 5.80 16.49
CA SER A 436 -6.24 6.69 15.36
C SER A 436 -7.54 6.34 14.66
N SER A 437 -8.13 7.31 13.97
CA SER A 437 -9.40 7.16 13.25
C SER A 437 -9.22 7.53 11.77
N PRO A 438 -10.23 7.34 10.93
CA PRO A 438 -10.23 7.82 9.54
C PRO A 438 -9.82 9.27 9.36
N LEU A 439 -10.18 10.15 10.30
CA LEU A 439 -9.76 11.55 10.28
C LEU A 439 -8.25 11.72 10.46
N THR A 440 -7.60 10.85 11.24
CA THR A 440 -6.14 10.84 11.38
C THR A 440 -5.48 10.45 10.07
N VAL A 441 -5.99 9.41 9.39
CA VAL A 441 -5.49 8.98 8.07
C VAL A 441 -5.61 10.11 7.06
N ARG A 442 -6.79 10.74 6.96
CA ARG A 442 -7.01 11.90 6.08
C ARG A 442 -6.01 13.02 6.33
N ASP A 443 -5.85 13.43 7.57
CA ASP A 443 -5.03 14.60 7.90
C ASP A 443 -3.54 14.36 7.66
N TRP A 444 -3.03 13.19 8.02
CA TRP A 444 -1.60 12.88 7.89
C TRP A 444 -1.22 12.41 6.49
N TYR A 445 -1.99 11.51 5.89
CA TYR A 445 -1.67 11.05 4.53
C TYR A 445 -2.18 12.01 3.44
N GLY A 446 -3.13 12.87 3.78
CA GLY A 446 -3.82 13.69 2.78
C GLY A 446 -4.73 12.87 1.87
N ALA A 447 -5.11 11.68 2.31
CA ALA A 447 -5.96 10.80 1.54
C ALA A 447 -7.40 11.30 1.53
N PHE A 448 -8.04 11.28 0.37
CA PHE A 448 -9.46 11.61 0.24
C PHE A 448 -10.29 10.67 1.11
N ASP A 449 -11.18 11.22 1.93
CA ASP A 449 -12.00 10.46 2.89
C ASP A 449 -11.19 9.48 3.76
N GLY A 450 -9.92 9.79 4.03
CA GLY A 450 -9.05 8.91 4.79
C GLY A 450 -8.79 7.55 4.13
N ALA A 451 -8.97 7.44 2.81
CA ALA A 451 -8.79 6.21 2.07
C ALA A 451 -7.39 5.62 2.27
N MET A 452 -7.34 4.39 2.82
CA MET A 452 -6.06 3.76 3.17
C MET A 452 -5.28 3.33 1.93
N TYR A 453 -5.99 2.87 0.90
CA TYR A 453 -5.43 2.30 -0.33
C TYR A 453 -5.67 3.19 -1.57
N GLY A 454 -5.91 4.48 -1.36
CA GLY A 454 -6.23 5.42 -2.42
C GLY A 454 -7.61 5.19 -3.01
N MET A 455 -7.76 5.42 -4.31
CA MET A 455 -9.02 5.22 -5.02
C MET A 455 -9.40 3.74 -5.08
N SER A 456 -10.68 3.45 -4.82
CA SER A 456 -11.25 2.11 -4.93
C SER A 456 -11.15 1.60 -6.38
N ARG A 457 -10.74 0.36 -6.56
CA ARG A 457 -10.72 -0.30 -7.87
C ARG A 457 -12.03 -1.01 -8.12
N SER A 458 -12.64 -0.74 -9.27
CA SER A 458 -13.94 -1.32 -9.63
C SER A 458 -13.89 -1.93 -11.03
N CYS A 459 -14.55 -3.05 -11.20
CA CYS A 459 -14.74 -3.67 -12.52
C CYS A 459 -15.44 -2.73 -13.51
N ALA A 460 -16.29 -1.82 -13.02
CA ALA A 460 -16.96 -0.82 -13.85
C ALA A 460 -16.01 0.29 -14.36
N ASP A 461 -14.87 0.47 -13.69
CA ASP A 461 -13.90 1.53 -14.01
C ASP A 461 -12.70 1.00 -14.83
N LEU A 462 -12.70 -0.28 -15.20
CA LEU A 462 -11.74 -0.80 -16.18
C LEU A 462 -12.00 -0.13 -17.53
N PRO A 463 -11.06 0.49 -18.14
CA PRO A 463 -9.60 0.50 -18.23
C PRO A 463 -8.86 1.56 -17.41
N VAL A 464 -9.51 2.30 -16.58
CA VAL A 464 -8.96 3.47 -15.86
C VAL A 464 -8.16 3.09 -14.62
N ALA A 465 -8.06 1.82 -14.34
CA ALA A 465 -7.30 1.31 -13.19
C ALA A 465 -5.82 1.73 -13.19
N PHE A 466 -5.28 2.07 -14.36
CA PHE A 466 -3.91 2.56 -14.54
C PHE A 466 -3.92 3.93 -15.21
N ILE A 467 -3.57 4.96 -14.46
CA ILE A 467 -3.55 6.34 -14.96
C ILE A 467 -2.18 6.61 -15.59
N PRO A 468 -2.14 7.19 -16.80
CA PRO A 468 -0.87 7.54 -17.45
C PRO A 468 0.00 8.43 -16.56
N PRO A 469 1.32 8.20 -16.54
CA PRO A 469 2.23 9.01 -15.72
C PRO A 469 2.39 10.45 -16.22
N LEU A 470 2.10 10.74 -17.48
CA LEU A 470 2.19 12.08 -18.07
C LEU A 470 0.82 12.73 -18.12
N THR A 471 0.72 13.95 -17.61
CA THR A 471 -0.48 14.80 -17.71
C THR A 471 -0.55 15.52 -19.07
N ARG A 472 -1.57 16.36 -19.28
CA ARG A 472 -1.67 17.25 -20.45
C ARG A 472 -0.59 18.34 -20.45
N LEU A 473 -0.05 18.67 -19.30
CA LEU A 473 1.12 19.55 -19.18
C LEU A 473 2.38 18.73 -19.50
N GLY A 474 3.11 19.09 -20.54
CA GLY A 474 4.21 18.29 -21.09
C GLY A 474 5.40 18.05 -20.16
N ASN A 475 5.40 18.64 -18.95
CA ASN A 475 6.43 18.47 -17.92
C ASN A 475 5.88 18.18 -16.53
N MET A 476 4.60 17.82 -16.40
CA MET A 476 3.95 17.44 -15.17
C MET A 476 3.62 15.94 -15.20
N PHE A 477 4.22 15.18 -14.28
CA PHE A 477 4.11 13.73 -14.19
C PHE A 477 3.39 13.30 -12.92
N ILE A 478 2.95 12.05 -12.87
CA ILE A 478 2.19 11.47 -11.77
C ILE A 478 2.85 10.16 -11.32
N ALA A 479 2.93 9.96 -10.01
CA ALA A 479 3.21 8.67 -9.37
C ALA A 479 2.32 8.51 -8.15
N GLY A 480 2.21 7.29 -7.61
CA GLY A 480 1.46 7.03 -6.39
C GLY A 480 0.36 6.00 -6.56
N GLN A 481 -0.24 5.62 -5.44
CA GLN A 481 -1.22 4.52 -5.40
C GLN A 481 -2.49 4.79 -6.22
N ASP A 482 -2.88 6.04 -6.43
CA ASP A 482 -4.03 6.38 -7.26
C ASP A 482 -3.74 6.16 -8.76
N ALA A 483 -2.47 6.22 -9.18
CA ALA A 483 -2.08 6.01 -10.57
C ALA A 483 -1.97 4.53 -10.97
N GLY A 484 -1.95 3.62 -10.00
CA GLY A 484 -1.80 2.19 -10.27
C GLY A 484 -2.23 1.32 -9.09
N LEU A 485 -1.35 0.47 -8.59
CA LEU A 485 -1.57 -0.34 -7.41
C LEU A 485 -1.08 0.38 -6.14
N HIS A 486 -1.62 -0.01 -5.00
CA HIS A 486 -1.23 0.50 -3.69
C HIS A 486 -0.07 -0.32 -3.07
N GLY A 487 0.34 0.07 -1.85
CA GLY A 487 1.44 -0.55 -1.12
C GLY A 487 2.81 -0.24 -1.70
N LEU A 488 3.87 -0.86 -1.15
CA LEU A 488 5.24 -0.61 -1.58
C LEU A 488 5.47 -1.09 -3.02
N CYS A 489 4.92 -2.24 -3.41
CA CYS A 489 5.01 -2.76 -4.78
C CYS A 489 4.35 -1.81 -5.78
N GLY A 490 3.15 -1.31 -5.48
CA GLY A 490 2.46 -0.34 -6.34
C GLY A 490 3.17 1.01 -6.40
N ALA A 491 3.71 1.47 -5.27
CA ALA A 491 4.54 2.69 -5.23
C ALA A 491 5.81 2.55 -6.06
N ALA A 492 6.49 1.41 -5.98
CA ALA A 492 7.67 1.10 -6.80
C ALA A 492 7.30 1.11 -8.29
N ALA A 493 6.23 0.42 -8.67
CA ALA A 493 5.76 0.31 -10.03
C ALA A 493 5.44 1.67 -10.66
N THR A 494 4.63 2.49 -9.99
CA THR A 494 4.24 3.81 -10.51
C THR A 494 5.42 4.79 -10.55
N SER A 495 6.35 4.69 -9.60
CA SER A 495 7.57 5.50 -9.58
C SER A 495 8.51 5.14 -10.73
N LEU A 496 8.70 3.85 -11.01
CA LEU A 496 9.49 3.38 -12.16
C LEU A 496 8.85 3.81 -13.49
N THR A 497 7.53 3.76 -13.59
CA THR A 497 6.79 4.22 -14.77
C THR A 497 6.97 5.73 -14.99
N ALA A 498 6.84 6.53 -13.93
CA ALA A 498 7.08 7.97 -13.99
C ALA A 498 8.55 8.29 -14.35
N PHE A 499 9.51 7.62 -13.73
CA PHE A 499 10.93 7.74 -14.04
C PHE A 499 11.20 7.49 -15.52
N ARG A 500 10.68 6.39 -16.07
CA ARG A 500 10.80 6.06 -17.49
C ARG A 500 10.22 7.14 -18.40
N SER A 501 9.03 7.63 -18.07
CA SER A 501 8.37 8.70 -18.84
C SER A 501 9.13 10.01 -18.81
N ILE A 502 9.84 10.32 -17.72
CA ILE A 502 10.65 11.52 -17.56
C ILE A 502 11.98 11.40 -18.31
N THR A 503 12.63 10.23 -18.22
CA THR A 503 14.02 10.06 -18.69
C THR A 503 14.14 9.41 -20.06
N GLY A 504 13.09 8.70 -20.51
CA GLY A 504 13.13 7.82 -21.68
C GLY A 504 13.91 6.53 -21.47
N LYS A 505 14.42 6.28 -20.24
CA LYS A 505 15.26 5.12 -19.93
C LYS A 505 14.43 3.99 -19.32
N THR A 506 14.73 2.76 -19.70
CA THR A 506 14.28 1.58 -18.98
C THR A 506 15.20 1.33 -17.79
N TRP A 507 14.64 1.13 -16.62
CA TRP A 507 15.40 0.79 -15.43
C TRP A 507 15.04 -0.65 -14.98
N PRO A 508 16.01 -1.51 -14.59
CA PRO A 508 17.43 -1.26 -14.66
C PRO A 508 17.92 -1.27 -16.11
N ASP A 509 18.75 -0.31 -16.50
CA ASP A 509 19.58 -0.47 -17.67
C ASP A 509 20.46 -1.71 -17.42
N LYS A 510 20.69 -2.55 -18.45
CA LYS A 510 21.54 -3.77 -18.37
C LYS A 510 22.98 -3.51 -17.90
N SER A 511 23.33 -2.25 -17.63
CA SER A 511 24.58 -1.82 -17.02
C SER A 511 24.59 -1.88 -15.48
N CYS A 512 23.52 -2.29 -14.80
CA CYS A 512 23.62 -2.72 -13.41
C CYS A 512 24.44 -4.03 -13.43
N PRO A 513 25.63 -4.10 -12.82
CA PRO A 513 26.45 -5.29 -12.93
C PRO A 513 25.67 -6.48 -12.41
N ASP A 514 25.40 -7.45 -13.30
CA ASP A 514 25.00 -8.78 -12.89
C ASP A 514 25.99 -9.24 -11.83
N LYS A 515 25.55 -9.44 -10.60
CA LYS A 515 26.34 -10.17 -9.63
C LYS A 515 26.54 -11.55 -10.24
N ASP A 516 27.79 -11.78 -10.67
CA ASP A 516 28.34 -13.01 -11.20
C ASP A 516 27.59 -14.25 -10.70
N THR A 517 26.84 -14.89 -11.59
CA THR A 517 26.33 -16.25 -11.41
C THR A 517 27.46 -17.26 -11.59
N THR A 518 28.62 -17.03 -10.95
CA THR A 518 29.71 -17.98 -10.85
C THR A 518 29.96 -18.35 -9.40
N LYS A 519 29.00 -19.03 -8.78
CA LYS A 519 29.30 -20.08 -7.80
C LYS A 519 28.78 -21.39 -8.33
N THR A 520 29.43 -21.84 -9.38
CA THR A 520 29.45 -23.23 -9.82
C THR A 520 29.96 -24.09 -8.68
N THR A 521 29.13 -25.05 -8.30
CA THR A 521 29.46 -26.41 -7.89
C THR A 521 30.97 -26.70 -7.80
N GLN A 522 31.52 -26.91 -6.60
CA GLN A 522 32.56 -27.90 -6.33
C GLN A 522 32.50 -28.34 -4.84
N LEU A 523 32.22 -29.65 -4.70
CA LEU A 523 32.39 -30.59 -3.58
C LEU A 523 31.31 -30.55 -2.48
#